data_9c547566a8567b65d5064679c44fd66a
#
_entry.id   9c547566a8567b65d5064679c44fd66a
#
_cell.length_a   1.000
_cell.length_b   1.000
_cell.length_c   1.000
_cell.angle_alpha   90.00
_cell.angle_beta   90.00
_cell.angle_gamma   90.00
#
_symmetry.space_group_name_H-M   'P 1'
#
loop_
_entity.id
_entity.type
_entity.pdbx_description
1 polymer ?
#
loop_
_entity_poly.entity_id
_entity_poly.type
_entity_poly.pdbx_seq_one_letter_code
_entity_poly.pdbx_strand_id
1 'polypeptide(L)'
;MASEIKQGTLELVNHLPILQVITPMLIAPILVVLNNKTLSWLLSFLGALACLFISILLMQTVSDGSILTYYLGGWVPPIGIEYRIDAANSILLFLISIISAIVLIFSYSSLHAEIPEEKHTLFYSCFLLCLTGLLGVVATADIFNVFVFLEISSLSTYVLVAQGAYL
;
A
#
# COMPACT_ATOMS: atom_id res chain seq x y z
N MET A 1 -9.05 -20.01 25.84
CA MET A 1 -9.55 -18.68 25.44
C MET A 1 -8.47 -17.60 25.46
N ALA A 2 -7.83 -17.24 26.59
CA ALA A 2 -6.76 -16.21 26.58
C ALA A 2 -5.50 -16.62 25.81
N SER A 3 -5.11 -17.90 25.81
CA SER A 3 -3.99 -18.45 25.03
C SER A 3 -4.28 -18.49 23.52
N GLU A 4 -5.49 -18.78 23.14
CA GLU A 4 -5.92 -18.80 21.72
C GLU A 4 -6.00 -17.39 21.12
N ILE A 5 -6.48 -16.43 21.92
CA ILE A 5 -6.50 -15.00 21.48
C ILE A 5 -5.07 -14.49 21.30
N LYS A 6 -4.14 -14.87 22.18
CA LYS A 6 -2.73 -14.48 22.10
C LYS A 6 -2.01 -15.14 20.90
N GLN A 7 -2.35 -16.38 20.57
CA GLN A 7 -1.84 -17.06 19.39
C GLN A 7 -2.37 -16.43 18.11
N GLY A 8 -3.67 -16.15 18.02
CA GLY A 8 -4.27 -15.47 16.87
C GLY A 8 -3.72 -14.06 16.64
N THR A 9 -3.45 -13.29 17.71
CA THR A 9 -2.79 -11.97 17.58
C THR A 9 -1.35 -12.07 17.10
N LEU A 10 -0.58 -13.05 17.52
CA LEU A 10 0.79 -13.29 17.08
C LEU A 10 0.84 -13.70 15.60
N GLU A 11 -0.08 -14.54 15.14
CA GLU A 11 -0.19 -14.90 13.73
C GLU A 11 -0.55 -13.69 12.87
N LEU A 12 -1.48 -12.85 13.33
CA LEU A 12 -1.87 -11.65 12.60
C LEU A 12 -0.71 -10.64 12.46
N VAL A 13 0.08 -10.48 13.52
CA VAL A 13 1.28 -9.60 13.50
C VAL A 13 2.31 -10.07 12.49
N ASN A 14 2.49 -11.38 12.35
CA ASN A 14 3.41 -11.95 11.37
C ASN A 14 3.00 -11.65 9.91
N HIS A 15 1.71 -11.47 9.64
CA HIS A 15 1.19 -11.16 8.31
C HIS A 15 1.11 -9.65 7.98
N LEU A 16 1.42 -8.76 8.94
CA LEU A 16 1.36 -7.31 8.69
C LEU A 16 2.21 -6.84 7.51
N PRO A 17 3.45 -7.34 7.28
CA PRO A 17 4.26 -6.87 6.14
C PRO A 17 3.60 -7.12 4.79
N ILE A 18 2.98 -8.29 4.60
CA ILE A 18 2.30 -8.61 3.34
C ILE A 18 0.97 -7.86 3.21
N LEU A 19 0.22 -7.67 4.31
CA LEU A 19 -1.03 -6.92 4.33
C LEU A 19 -0.82 -5.45 3.95
N GLN A 20 0.32 -4.86 4.33
CA GLN A 20 0.69 -3.48 3.98
C GLN A 20 0.71 -3.26 2.46
N VAL A 21 1.17 -4.24 1.70
CA VAL A 21 1.32 -4.15 0.24
C VAL A 21 0.07 -4.66 -0.49
N ILE A 22 -0.52 -5.76 -0.02
CA ILE A 22 -1.68 -6.39 -0.67
C ILE A 22 -2.94 -5.53 -0.56
N THR A 23 -3.13 -4.80 0.53
CA THR A 23 -4.34 -4.00 0.75
C THR A 23 -4.61 -3.02 -0.40
N PRO A 24 -3.73 -2.07 -0.73
CA PRO A 24 -3.96 -1.16 -1.86
C PRO A 24 -3.93 -1.89 -3.21
N MET A 25 -3.14 -2.95 -3.35
CA MET A 25 -3.03 -3.75 -4.57
C MET A 25 -4.36 -4.42 -4.95
N LEU A 26 -5.09 -4.95 -3.97
CA LEU A 26 -6.39 -5.61 -4.24
C LEU A 26 -7.52 -4.60 -4.43
N ILE A 27 -7.49 -3.47 -3.73
CA ILE A 27 -8.51 -2.44 -3.88
C ILE A 27 -8.46 -1.82 -5.28
N ALA A 28 -7.28 -1.59 -5.85
CA ALA A 28 -7.11 -0.94 -7.15
C ALA A 28 -7.93 -1.56 -8.30
N PRO A 29 -7.87 -2.87 -8.58
CA PRO A 29 -8.70 -3.49 -9.62
C PRO A 29 -10.19 -3.52 -9.25
N ILE A 30 -10.54 -3.62 -7.96
CA ILE A 30 -11.92 -3.58 -7.52
C ILE A 30 -12.58 -2.24 -7.88
N LEU A 31 -11.85 -1.13 -7.77
CA LEU A 31 -12.36 0.19 -8.17
C LEU A 31 -12.76 0.23 -9.65
N VAL A 32 -11.93 -0.35 -10.51
CA VAL A 32 -12.18 -0.38 -11.96
C VAL A 32 -13.44 -1.18 -12.28
N VAL A 33 -13.67 -2.30 -11.58
CA VAL A 33 -14.87 -3.13 -11.77
C VAL A 33 -16.11 -2.42 -11.26
N LEU A 34 -16.05 -1.74 -10.11
CA LEU A 34 -17.19 -1.04 -9.53
C LEU A 34 -17.57 0.23 -10.32
N ASN A 35 -16.62 0.87 -10.96
CA ASN A 35 -16.76 2.06 -11.81
C ASN A 35 -17.70 3.14 -11.24
N ASN A 36 -17.52 3.45 -9.95
CA ASN A 36 -18.31 4.47 -9.25
C ASN A 36 -17.39 5.48 -8.58
N LYS A 37 -17.42 6.75 -9.03
CA LYS A 37 -16.51 7.81 -8.60
C LYS A 37 -16.45 8.03 -7.08
N THR A 38 -17.61 8.10 -6.43
CA THR A 38 -17.70 8.35 -4.98
C THR A 38 -17.19 7.14 -4.17
N LEU A 39 -17.56 5.95 -4.61
CA LEU A 39 -17.13 4.72 -3.98
C LEU A 39 -15.63 4.49 -4.19
N SER A 40 -15.10 4.87 -5.36
CA SER A 40 -13.67 4.79 -5.65
C SER A 40 -12.84 5.67 -4.72
N TRP A 41 -13.26 6.92 -4.50
CA TRP A 41 -12.59 7.77 -3.52
C TRP A 41 -12.65 7.18 -2.11
N LEU A 42 -13.85 6.76 -1.67
CA LEU A 42 -14.04 6.24 -0.32
C LEU A 42 -13.20 4.98 -0.05
N LEU A 43 -13.20 4.02 -0.99
CA LEU A 43 -12.41 2.80 -0.85
C LEU A 43 -10.91 3.08 -0.90
N SER A 44 -10.46 4.02 -1.75
CA SER A 44 -9.06 4.43 -1.78
C SER A 44 -8.63 5.07 -0.47
N PHE A 45 -9.46 5.94 0.09
CA PHE A 45 -9.19 6.58 1.37
C PHE A 45 -9.16 5.57 2.52
N LEU A 46 -10.12 4.65 2.57
CA LEU A 46 -10.14 3.56 3.57
C LEU A 46 -8.92 2.64 3.41
N GLY A 47 -8.51 2.34 2.17
CA GLY A 47 -7.29 1.58 1.89
C GLY A 47 -6.03 2.27 2.39
N ALA A 48 -5.89 3.58 2.16
CA ALA A 48 -4.77 4.36 2.67
C ALA A 48 -4.76 4.46 4.21
N LEU A 49 -5.94 4.60 4.83
CA LEU A 49 -6.07 4.56 6.30
C LEU A 49 -5.70 3.17 6.87
N ALA A 50 -6.10 2.10 6.19
CA ALA A 50 -5.69 0.75 6.58
C ALA A 50 -4.16 0.58 6.51
N CYS A 51 -3.52 1.05 5.42
CA CYS A 51 -2.06 1.07 5.32
C CYS A 51 -1.40 1.91 6.41
N LEU A 52 -1.96 3.07 6.75
CA LEU A 52 -1.48 3.90 7.85
C LEU A 52 -1.57 3.17 9.19
N PHE A 53 -2.69 2.51 9.45
CA PHE A 53 -2.88 1.73 10.67
C PHE A 53 -1.89 0.56 10.76
N ILE A 54 -1.72 -0.19 9.66
CA ILE A 54 -0.75 -1.30 9.60
C ILE A 54 0.67 -0.78 9.82
N SER A 55 1.05 0.35 9.23
CA SER A 55 2.40 0.92 9.42
C SER A 55 2.67 1.35 10.86
N ILE A 56 1.66 1.83 11.59
CA ILE A 56 1.77 2.13 13.04
C ILE A 56 2.02 0.85 13.82
N LEU A 57 1.29 -0.23 13.52
CA LEU A 57 1.48 -1.53 14.17
C LEU A 57 2.88 -2.10 13.89
N LEU A 58 3.35 -2.01 12.63
CA LEU A 58 4.70 -2.43 12.25
C LEU A 58 5.76 -1.64 13.02
N MET A 59 5.61 -0.32 13.12
CA MET A 59 6.54 0.53 13.88
C MET A 59 6.58 0.16 15.37
N GLN A 60 5.44 -0.16 15.97
CA GLN A 60 5.38 -0.63 17.36
C GLN A 60 6.06 -1.99 17.53
N THR A 61 5.90 -2.89 16.55
CA THR A 61 6.48 -4.25 16.60
C THR A 61 7.99 -4.23 16.53
N VAL A 62 8.59 -3.31 15.74
CA VAL A 62 10.05 -3.22 15.59
C VAL A 62 10.70 -2.15 16.46
N SER A 63 9.95 -1.51 17.37
CA SER A 63 10.45 -0.44 18.25
C SER A 63 11.57 -0.90 19.17
N ASP A 64 11.63 -2.19 19.52
CA ASP A 64 12.65 -2.81 20.37
C ASP A 64 13.95 -3.14 19.62
N GLY A 65 14.08 -2.69 18.35
CA GLY A 65 15.21 -3.02 17.49
C GLY A 65 15.13 -4.42 16.86
N SER A 66 13.99 -5.10 17.01
CA SER A 66 13.73 -6.38 16.34
C SER A 66 13.53 -6.19 14.83
N ILE A 67 13.83 -7.23 14.08
CA ILE A 67 13.59 -7.29 12.62
C ILE A 67 12.46 -8.27 12.39
N LEU A 68 11.39 -7.80 11.74
CA LEU A 68 10.28 -8.66 11.34
C LEU A 68 10.54 -9.17 9.91
N THR A 69 10.65 -10.50 9.78
CA THR A 69 10.89 -11.17 8.50
C THR A 69 9.66 -11.98 8.12
N TYR A 70 9.20 -11.81 6.88
CA TYR A 70 8.06 -12.57 6.34
C TYR A 70 8.44 -13.23 5.02
N TYR A 71 8.33 -14.55 4.96
CA TYR A 71 8.59 -15.36 3.76
C TYR A 71 7.29 -15.62 3.00
N LEU A 72 7.20 -15.13 1.77
CA LEU A 72 6.01 -15.28 0.94
C LEU A 72 5.78 -16.77 0.61
N GLY A 73 4.60 -17.29 0.99
CA GLY A 73 4.28 -18.70 0.79
C GLY A 73 5.12 -19.69 1.60
N GLY A 74 5.91 -19.23 2.59
CA GLY A 74 6.79 -20.08 3.39
C GLY A 74 8.09 -20.50 2.70
N TRP A 75 8.39 -19.97 1.51
CA TRP A 75 9.61 -20.28 0.76
C TRP A 75 10.76 -19.39 1.21
N VAL A 76 11.84 -20.03 1.64
CA VAL A 76 13.05 -19.32 2.10
C VAL A 76 13.89 -18.85 0.91
N PRO A 77 14.56 -17.67 0.97
CA PRO A 77 15.52 -17.24 -0.04
C PRO A 77 16.61 -18.29 -0.33
N PRO A 78 17.09 -18.44 -1.59
CA PRO A 78 16.88 -17.56 -2.73
C PRO A 78 15.67 -17.90 -3.62
N ILE A 79 14.85 -18.88 -3.26
CA ILE A 79 13.74 -19.35 -4.07
C ILE A 79 12.48 -18.51 -3.82
N GLY A 80 12.25 -18.08 -2.57
CA GLY A 80 11.09 -17.29 -2.15
C GLY A 80 11.39 -15.81 -1.98
N ILE A 81 10.33 -15.00 -2.00
CA ILE A 81 10.36 -13.56 -1.76
C ILE A 81 10.32 -13.31 -0.25
N GLU A 82 11.25 -12.48 0.23
CA GLU A 82 11.33 -12.06 1.63
C GLU A 82 10.89 -10.60 1.77
N TYR A 83 9.98 -10.33 2.70
CA TYR A 83 9.76 -9.00 3.25
C TYR A 83 10.51 -8.87 4.57
N ARG A 84 11.22 -7.77 4.71
CA ARG A 84 12.05 -7.49 5.89
C ARG A 84 11.78 -6.07 6.37
N ILE A 85 11.19 -5.97 7.56
CA ILE A 85 10.85 -4.69 8.17
C ILE A 85 11.75 -4.48 9.40
N ASP A 86 12.54 -3.44 9.35
CA ASP A 86 13.31 -2.91 10.47
C ASP A 86 12.76 -1.53 10.89
N ALA A 87 13.41 -0.89 11.85
CA ALA A 87 13.00 0.42 12.34
C ALA A 87 13.02 1.51 11.25
N ALA A 88 14.01 1.48 10.32
CA ALA A 88 14.10 2.45 9.24
C ALA A 88 12.98 2.25 8.21
N ASN A 89 12.74 1.01 7.79
CA ASN A 89 11.68 0.66 6.86
C ASN A 89 10.29 1.01 7.43
N SER A 90 10.06 0.75 8.73
CA SER A 90 8.77 1.04 9.36
C SER A 90 8.45 2.55 9.38
N ILE A 91 9.45 3.41 9.60
CA ILE A 91 9.29 4.86 9.54
C ILE A 91 8.95 5.30 8.11
N LEU A 92 9.61 4.74 7.08
CA LEU A 92 9.32 5.05 5.69
C LEU A 92 7.92 4.60 5.28
N LEU A 93 7.49 3.41 5.69
CA LEU A 93 6.13 2.90 5.45
C LEU A 93 5.08 3.82 6.10
N PHE A 94 5.32 4.28 7.32
CA PHE A 94 4.45 5.24 8.00
C PHE A 94 4.39 6.57 7.26
N LEU A 95 5.54 7.11 6.84
CA LEU A 95 5.62 8.38 6.13
C LEU A 95 4.86 8.34 4.79
N ILE A 96 5.06 7.27 4.00
CA ILE A 96 4.35 7.07 2.73
C ILE A 96 2.84 6.98 2.97
N SER A 97 2.41 6.21 3.97
CA SER A 97 0.99 6.00 4.26
C SER A 97 0.29 7.28 4.73
N ILE A 98 0.92 8.08 5.59
CA ILE A 98 0.33 9.34 6.07
C ILE A 98 0.23 10.38 4.94
N ILE A 99 1.28 10.50 4.11
CA ILE A 99 1.25 11.40 2.95
C ILE A 99 0.14 10.99 1.99
N SER A 100 0.01 9.69 1.70
CA SER A 100 -1.04 9.17 0.82
C SER A 100 -2.44 9.45 1.35
N ALA A 101 -2.67 9.30 2.65
CA ALA A 101 -3.95 9.64 3.26
C ALA A 101 -4.28 11.14 3.14
N ILE A 102 -3.30 12.01 3.37
CA ILE A 102 -3.45 13.48 3.23
C ILE A 102 -3.77 13.84 1.78
N VAL A 103 -3.02 13.28 0.82
CA VAL A 103 -3.25 13.53 -0.62
C VAL A 103 -4.66 13.12 -1.03
N LEU A 104 -5.18 11.98 -0.55
CA LEU A 104 -6.54 11.53 -0.87
C LEU A 104 -7.64 12.42 -0.29
N ILE A 105 -7.41 13.08 0.85
CA ILE A 105 -8.34 14.09 1.38
C ILE A 105 -8.41 15.28 0.40
N PHE A 106 -7.26 15.78 -0.04
CA PHE A 106 -7.21 16.90 -0.99
C PHE A 106 -7.74 16.54 -2.37
N SER A 107 -7.49 15.30 -2.83
CA SER A 107 -7.88 14.85 -4.17
C SER A 107 -9.40 14.90 -4.40
N TYR A 108 -10.20 14.74 -3.35
CA TYR A 108 -11.67 14.82 -3.47
C TYR A 108 -12.14 16.14 -4.06
N SER A 109 -11.58 17.24 -3.60
CA SER A 109 -11.93 18.58 -4.09
C SER A 109 -11.22 18.95 -5.39
N SER A 110 -9.94 18.60 -5.50
CA SER A 110 -9.09 18.98 -6.63
C SER A 110 -9.47 18.26 -7.92
N LEU A 111 -9.76 16.95 -7.85
CA LEU A 111 -10.11 16.16 -9.04
C LEU A 111 -11.36 16.67 -9.76
N HIS A 112 -12.36 17.11 -9.00
CA HIS A 112 -13.61 17.63 -9.62
C HIS A 112 -13.38 18.90 -10.43
N ALA A 113 -12.31 19.65 -10.12
CA ALA A 113 -11.98 20.89 -10.84
C ALA A 113 -11.06 20.63 -12.07
N GLU A 114 -10.25 19.58 -12.03
CA GLU A 114 -9.14 19.40 -12.98
C GLU A 114 -9.32 18.22 -13.95
N ILE A 115 -10.08 17.19 -13.55
CA ILE A 115 -10.19 15.94 -14.34
C ILE A 115 -11.66 15.61 -14.60
N PRO A 116 -12.01 15.18 -15.84
CA PRO A 116 -13.37 14.71 -16.16
C PRO A 116 -13.81 13.55 -15.25
N GLU A 117 -15.05 13.59 -14.80
CA GLU A 117 -15.61 12.62 -13.86
C GLU A 117 -15.45 11.16 -14.26
N GLU A 118 -15.46 10.89 -15.58
CA GLU A 118 -15.29 9.55 -16.16
C GLU A 118 -13.92 8.94 -15.85
N LYS A 119 -12.91 9.78 -15.59
CA LYS A 119 -11.53 9.36 -15.29
C LYS A 119 -11.22 9.24 -13.80
N HIS A 120 -12.11 9.68 -12.91
CA HIS A 120 -11.85 9.65 -11.46
C HIS A 120 -11.55 8.24 -10.94
N THR A 121 -12.30 7.24 -11.38
CA THR A 121 -12.08 5.84 -10.97
C THR A 121 -10.68 5.35 -11.40
N LEU A 122 -10.27 5.67 -12.63
CA LEU A 122 -8.95 5.31 -13.13
C LEU A 122 -7.84 6.03 -12.35
N PHE A 123 -8.05 7.30 -12.01
CA PHE A 123 -7.12 8.07 -11.18
C PHE A 123 -6.89 7.39 -9.82
N TYR A 124 -7.96 7.07 -9.08
CA TYR A 124 -7.84 6.43 -7.77
C TYR A 124 -7.24 5.03 -7.85
N SER A 125 -7.55 4.26 -8.89
CA SER A 125 -6.94 2.95 -9.12
C SER A 125 -5.43 3.06 -9.37
N CYS A 126 -5.00 3.96 -10.25
CA CYS A 126 -3.58 4.20 -10.50
C CYS A 126 -2.86 4.77 -9.27
N PHE A 127 -3.52 5.62 -8.49
CA PHE A 127 -2.98 6.12 -7.22
C PHE A 127 -2.69 4.98 -6.23
N LEU A 128 -3.62 4.05 -6.08
CA LEU A 128 -3.43 2.87 -5.21
C LEU A 128 -2.33 1.93 -5.73
N LEU A 129 -2.20 1.77 -7.05
CA LEU A 129 -1.09 0.99 -7.63
C LEU A 129 0.25 1.68 -7.40
N CYS A 130 0.32 3.00 -7.53
CA CYS A 130 1.51 3.78 -7.20
C CYS A 130 1.88 3.60 -5.71
N LEU A 131 0.90 3.71 -4.82
CA LEU A 131 1.07 3.47 -3.38
C LEU A 131 1.56 2.04 -3.11
N THR A 132 0.98 1.03 -3.76
CA THR A 132 1.41 -0.37 -3.67
C THR A 132 2.89 -0.52 -4.04
N GLY A 133 3.31 0.08 -5.15
CA GLY A 133 4.70 0.05 -5.60
C GLY A 133 5.65 0.68 -4.58
N LEU A 134 5.32 1.86 -4.06
CA LEU A 134 6.14 2.55 -3.05
C LEU A 134 6.26 1.74 -1.75
N LEU A 135 5.15 1.22 -1.24
CA LEU A 135 5.15 0.39 -0.02
C LEU A 135 5.92 -0.92 -0.25
N GLY A 136 5.76 -1.53 -1.43
CA GLY A 136 6.43 -2.77 -1.79
C GLY A 136 7.95 -2.63 -1.89
N VAL A 137 8.45 -1.54 -2.49
CA VAL A 137 9.90 -1.24 -2.55
C VAL A 137 10.50 -1.14 -1.15
N VAL A 138 9.80 -0.51 -0.22
CA VAL A 138 10.30 -0.33 1.15
C VAL A 138 10.24 -1.63 1.96
N ALA A 139 9.24 -2.47 1.71
CA ALA A 139 9.01 -3.69 2.49
C ALA A 139 9.86 -4.89 2.04
N THR A 140 10.24 -4.97 0.75
CA THR A 140 10.92 -6.14 0.20
C THR A 140 12.42 -6.15 0.49
N ALA A 141 12.97 -7.35 0.74
CA ALA A 141 14.42 -7.59 0.84
C ALA A 141 15.00 -8.24 -0.43
N ASP A 142 14.16 -8.51 -1.43
CA ASP A 142 14.56 -9.14 -2.69
C ASP A 142 14.71 -8.11 -3.81
N ILE A 143 15.87 -8.07 -4.44
CA ILE A 143 16.22 -7.10 -5.50
C ILE A 143 15.34 -7.25 -6.75
N PHE A 144 14.94 -8.47 -7.11
CA PHE A 144 14.04 -8.69 -8.23
C PHE A 144 12.66 -8.11 -7.93
N ASN A 145 12.18 -8.30 -6.73
CA ASN A 145 10.89 -7.78 -6.29
C ASN A 145 10.90 -6.25 -6.14
N VAL A 146 12.04 -5.65 -5.74
CA VAL A 146 12.26 -4.18 -5.81
C VAL A 146 12.01 -3.67 -7.23
N PHE A 147 12.60 -4.34 -8.24
CA PHE A 147 12.42 -3.95 -9.63
C PHE A 147 10.95 -4.01 -10.05
N VAL A 148 10.23 -5.08 -9.70
CA VAL A 148 8.79 -5.23 -10.00
C VAL A 148 7.97 -4.10 -9.38
N PHE A 149 8.20 -3.77 -8.12
CA PHE A 149 7.46 -2.69 -7.45
C PHE A 149 7.81 -1.30 -7.99
N LEU A 150 9.06 -1.06 -8.39
CA LEU A 150 9.46 0.17 -9.07
C LEU A 150 8.71 0.33 -10.42
N GLU A 151 8.59 -0.75 -11.20
CA GLU A 151 7.85 -0.73 -12.46
C GLU A 151 6.35 -0.44 -12.22
N ILE A 152 5.72 -1.10 -11.24
CA ILE A 152 4.32 -0.84 -10.88
C ILE A 152 4.12 0.63 -10.51
N SER A 153 4.98 1.18 -9.67
CA SER A 153 4.91 2.59 -9.26
C SER A 153 5.13 3.55 -10.43
N SER A 154 6.14 3.30 -11.27
CA SER A 154 6.49 4.15 -12.40
C SER A 154 5.40 4.19 -13.45
N LEU A 155 4.90 3.02 -13.89
CA LEU A 155 3.83 2.93 -14.87
C LEU A 155 2.55 3.60 -14.38
N SER A 156 2.19 3.39 -13.12
CA SER A 156 1.02 4.03 -12.50
C SER A 156 1.19 5.55 -12.45
N THR A 157 2.38 6.04 -12.12
CA THR A 157 2.70 7.47 -12.11
C THR A 157 2.59 8.09 -13.49
N TYR A 158 3.06 7.41 -14.55
CA TYR A 158 2.91 7.90 -15.93
C TYR A 158 1.44 8.09 -16.31
N VAL A 159 0.58 7.14 -15.94
CA VAL A 159 -0.86 7.26 -16.20
C VAL A 159 -1.46 8.41 -15.40
N LEU A 160 -1.08 8.60 -14.12
CA LEU A 160 -1.54 9.71 -13.29
C LEU A 160 -1.18 11.07 -13.89
N VAL A 161 0.07 11.25 -14.32
CA VAL A 161 0.54 12.49 -14.94
C VAL A 161 -0.17 12.76 -16.26
N ALA A 162 -0.38 11.71 -17.09
CA ALA A 162 -1.06 11.83 -18.37
C ALA A 162 -2.54 12.26 -18.23
N GLN A 163 -3.18 12.01 -17.09
CA GLN A 163 -4.56 12.42 -16.87
C GLN A 163 -4.70 13.93 -16.61
N GLY A 164 -3.68 14.58 -16.05
CA GLY A 164 -3.64 16.02 -15.80
C GLY A 164 -3.19 16.86 -17.00
N ALA A 165 -2.76 16.24 -18.10
CA ALA A 165 -2.21 16.95 -19.27
C ALA A 165 -3.27 17.55 -20.23
N TYR A 166 -4.54 17.56 -19.85
CA TYR A 166 -5.65 18.07 -20.69
C TYR A 166 -6.18 19.45 -20.27
N LEU A 167 -5.37 20.20 -19.50
CA LEU A 167 -5.65 21.61 -19.20
C LEU A 167 -4.96 22.55 -20.19
#